data_b6c9c8baf76b1d3aa319474a93a6f908
#
_entry.id   b6c9c8baf76b1d3aa319474a93a6f908
#
_cell.length_a   1.000
_cell.length_b   1.000
_cell.length_c   1.000
_cell.angle_alpha   90.00
_cell.angle_beta   90.00
_cell.angle_gamma   90.00
#
_symmetry.space_group_name_H-M   'P 1'
#
loop_
_entity.id
_entity.type
_entity.pdbx_description
1 polymer ?
#
loop_
_entity_poly.entity_id
_entity_poly.type
_entity_poly.pdbx_seq_one_letter_code
_entity_poly.pdbx_strand_id
1 'polypeptide(L)'
;TSARGQLDLVKMYYGQLDKEGFIIDERFNGGGQLADRFLELMTRPVIYNLYWRHGKGTTVPSKTNTGPMGMLINGWAGSGGDGLPWAFREMNAGPIVGERTIGILVGPATGHQLIDGGGITVPGARLYYNNGNWFDEGVGVKPDFAVWDDPNLIIQGRDPQMEKVVKEVMDLLKTKPGVATPPPAKEDRTAKGLNKKNN
;
A
#
# COMPACT_ATOMS: atom_id res chain seq x y z
N THR A 1 4.17 13.80 -0.39
CA THR A 1 3.13 13.62 -1.44
C THR A 1 2.29 14.89 -1.54
N SER A 2 2.14 15.47 -2.72
CA SER A 2 1.30 16.66 -2.95
C SER A 2 -0.19 16.28 -3.00
N ALA A 3 -1.09 17.26 -2.81
CA ALA A 3 -2.53 17.03 -2.96
C ALA A 3 -2.91 16.47 -4.35
N ARG A 4 -2.21 16.92 -5.42
CA ARG A 4 -2.38 16.38 -6.77
C ARG A 4 -1.92 14.94 -6.85
N GLY A 5 -0.77 14.61 -6.24
CA GLY A 5 -0.25 13.24 -6.22
C GLY A 5 -1.21 12.27 -5.53
N GLN A 6 -1.90 12.68 -4.47
CA GLN A 6 -2.93 11.85 -3.83
C GLN A 6 -4.11 11.56 -4.77
N LEU A 7 -4.56 12.56 -5.54
CA LEU A 7 -5.62 12.35 -6.54
C LEU A 7 -5.18 11.42 -7.68
N ASP A 8 -3.95 11.56 -8.12
CA ASP A 8 -3.39 10.72 -9.18
C ASP A 8 -3.21 9.27 -8.72
N LEU A 9 -2.78 9.02 -7.47
CA LEU A 9 -2.74 7.68 -6.88
C LEU A 9 -4.11 7.01 -6.87
N VAL A 10 -5.16 7.74 -6.47
CA VAL A 10 -6.53 7.22 -6.47
C VAL A 10 -6.99 6.88 -7.89
N LYS A 11 -6.71 7.75 -8.88
CA LYS A 11 -7.05 7.48 -10.28
C LYS A 11 -6.31 6.25 -10.83
N MET A 12 -5.00 6.15 -10.56
CA MET A 12 -4.18 5.02 -10.99
C MET A 12 -4.67 3.72 -10.37
N TYR A 13 -5.02 3.73 -9.08
CA TYR A 13 -5.60 2.59 -8.39
C TYR A 13 -6.91 2.13 -9.06
N TYR A 14 -7.87 3.03 -9.25
CA TYR A 14 -9.15 2.68 -9.86
C TYR A 14 -9.02 2.24 -11.32
N GLY A 15 -8.04 2.75 -12.05
CA GLY A 15 -7.76 2.36 -13.43
C GLY A 15 -7.18 0.95 -13.57
N GLN A 16 -6.74 0.33 -12.48
CA GLN A 16 -6.06 -0.97 -12.48
C GLN A 16 -6.78 -2.05 -11.65
N LEU A 17 -8.01 -1.80 -11.21
CA LEU A 17 -8.77 -2.74 -10.38
C LEU A 17 -9.14 -4.07 -11.07
N ASP A 18 -8.91 -4.17 -12.37
CA ASP A 18 -9.00 -5.40 -13.13
C ASP A 18 -7.76 -6.31 -13.00
N LYS A 19 -6.71 -5.81 -12.37
CA LYS A 19 -5.46 -6.56 -12.15
C LYS A 19 -5.57 -7.44 -10.92
N GLU A 20 -4.89 -8.57 -10.96
CA GLU A 20 -4.91 -9.57 -9.89
C GLU A 20 -4.02 -9.21 -8.71
N GLY A 21 -3.06 -8.29 -8.88
CA GLY A 21 -2.16 -7.80 -7.84
C GLY A 21 -1.65 -6.40 -8.13
N PHE A 22 -1.06 -5.76 -7.12
CA PHE A 22 -0.54 -4.40 -7.21
C PHE A 22 0.89 -4.29 -6.74
N ILE A 23 1.65 -3.43 -7.42
CA ILE A 23 2.96 -2.99 -6.96
C ILE A 23 2.91 -1.47 -6.77
N ILE A 24 3.37 -1.02 -5.61
CA ILE A 24 3.50 0.39 -5.27
C ILE A 24 4.97 0.73 -5.37
N ASP A 25 5.33 1.54 -6.35
CA ASP A 25 6.68 2.08 -6.45
C ASP A 25 6.75 3.39 -5.65
N GLU A 26 7.32 3.29 -4.49
CA GLU A 26 7.46 4.37 -3.51
C GLU A 26 8.88 4.95 -3.51
N ARG A 27 9.76 4.42 -4.33
CA ARG A 27 11.13 4.91 -4.48
C ARG A 27 11.15 6.40 -4.80
N PHE A 28 12.10 7.12 -4.24
CA PHE A 28 12.27 8.57 -4.41
C PHE A 28 11.11 9.42 -3.84
N ASN A 29 10.22 8.86 -3.02
CA ASN A 29 9.22 9.67 -2.32
C ASN A 29 9.91 10.49 -1.21
N GLY A 30 10.24 11.74 -1.49
CA GLY A 30 10.84 12.67 -0.52
C GLY A 30 9.89 13.16 0.56
N GLY A 31 8.69 12.59 0.68
CA GLY A 31 7.75 12.90 1.74
C GLY A 31 6.63 13.87 1.34
N GLY A 32 6.18 14.65 2.30
CA GLY A 32 5.00 15.51 2.20
C GLY A 32 3.85 14.93 3.02
N GLN A 33 2.61 15.08 2.54
CA GLN A 33 1.45 14.52 3.24
C GLN A 33 1.52 12.98 3.28
N LEU A 34 1.17 12.42 4.42
CA LEU A 34 1.04 10.97 4.57
C LEU A 34 -0.05 10.45 3.63
N ALA A 35 0.22 9.33 2.98
CA ALA A 35 -0.70 8.71 2.03
C ALA A 35 -1.73 7.79 2.74
N ASP A 36 -2.22 8.21 3.89
CA ASP A 36 -3.14 7.48 4.75
C ASP A 36 -4.42 7.04 4.03
N ARG A 37 -5.06 7.94 3.30
CA ARG A 37 -6.25 7.62 2.49
C ARG A 37 -5.96 6.61 1.38
N PHE A 38 -4.76 6.62 0.83
CA PHE A 38 -4.37 5.67 -0.19
C PHE A 38 -4.20 4.27 0.42
N LEU A 39 -3.55 4.19 1.58
CA LEU A 39 -3.44 2.95 2.34
C LEU A 39 -4.81 2.41 2.76
N GLU A 40 -5.68 3.25 3.29
CA GLU A 40 -7.06 2.89 3.62
C GLU A 40 -7.80 2.31 2.41
N LEU A 41 -7.68 2.97 1.26
CA LEU A 41 -8.31 2.53 0.02
C LEU A 41 -7.81 1.16 -0.44
N MET A 42 -6.51 0.93 -0.35
CA MET A 42 -5.87 -0.30 -0.85
C MET A 42 -6.08 -1.50 0.08
N THR A 43 -6.16 -1.26 1.38
CA THR A 43 -6.20 -2.32 2.40
C THR A 43 -7.59 -2.55 2.98
N ARG A 44 -8.60 -1.77 2.57
CA ARG A 44 -9.95 -1.95 3.08
C ARG A 44 -10.49 -3.34 2.77
N PRO A 45 -11.12 -4.00 3.76
CA PRO A 45 -11.60 -5.37 3.59
C PRO A 45 -12.86 -5.44 2.73
N VAL A 46 -13.05 -6.58 2.06
CA VAL A 46 -14.37 -6.96 1.52
C VAL A 46 -15.24 -7.42 2.69
N ILE A 47 -16.39 -6.77 2.89
CA ILE A 47 -17.32 -7.07 3.97
C ILE A 47 -18.31 -8.14 3.54
N TYR A 48 -18.84 -7.99 2.32
CA TYR A 48 -19.72 -9.01 1.69
C TYR A 48 -19.69 -8.85 0.17
N ASN A 49 -20.27 -9.83 -0.52
CA ASN A 49 -20.40 -9.83 -1.97
C ASN A 49 -21.87 -9.67 -2.35
N LEU A 50 -22.12 -8.92 -3.39
CA LEU A 50 -23.45 -8.72 -3.97
C LEU A 50 -23.53 -9.45 -5.30
N TYR A 51 -24.52 -10.33 -5.43
CA TYR A 51 -24.79 -11.06 -6.68
C TYR A 51 -26.11 -10.59 -7.28
N TRP A 52 -26.04 -10.09 -8.49
CA TRP A 52 -27.22 -9.63 -9.21
C TRP A 52 -27.87 -10.77 -9.99
N ARG A 53 -29.19 -10.75 -10.11
CA ARG A 53 -29.92 -11.71 -10.96
C ARG A 53 -29.39 -11.68 -12.41
N HIS A 54 -29.09 -10.49 -12.90
CA HIS A 54 -28.54 -10.24 -14.22
C HIS A 54 -27.27 -9.41 -14.08
N GLY A 55 -26.18 -9.87 -14.68
CA GLY A 55 -24.89 -9.17 -14.63
C GLY A 55 -23.84 -9.85 -13.78
N LYS A 56 -22.76 -9.12 -13.53
CA LYS A 56 -21.63 -9.58 -12.70
C LYS A 56 -21.85 -9.21 -11.23
N GLY A 57 -21.36 -10.05 -10.34
CA GLY A 57 -21.29 -9.72 -8.93
C GLY A 57 -20.33 -8.56 -8.65
N THR A 58 -20.46 -7.95 -7.48
CA THR A 58 -19.57 -6.90 -7.00
C THR A 58 -19.27 -7.10 -5.51
N THR A 59 -18.13 -6.60 -5.06
CA THR A 59 -17.77 -6.57 -3.64
C THR A 59 -18.43 -5.38 -2.96
N VAL A 60 -18.59 -5.45 -1.64
CA VAL A 60 -18.96 -4.31 -0.81
C VAL A 60 -17.93 -4.18 0.32
N PRO A 61 -17.24 -3.07 0.42
CA PRO A 61 -17.25 -1.91 -0.48
C PRO A 61 -16.92 -2.26 -1.94
N SER A 62 -17.51 -1.52 -2.88
CA SER A 62 -17.18 -1.71 -4.29
C SER A 62 -15.75 -1.24 -4.59
N LYS A 63 -15.16 -1.77 -5.65
CA LYS A 63 -13.80 -1.39 -6.08
C LYS A 63 -12.74 -1.62 -4.99
N THR A 64 -12.81 -2.74 -4.33
CA THR A 64 -11.82 -3.19 -3.36
C THR A 64 -10.76 -4.05 -4.04
N ASN A 65 -9.47 -3.81 -3.74
CA ASN A 65 -8.42 -4.73 -4.12
C ASN A 65 -8.57 -6.03 -3.34
N THR A 66 -8.57 -7.16 -4.01
CA THR A 66 -8.65 -8.50 -3.41
C THR A 66 -7.35 -9.28 -3.57
N GLY A 67 -6.44 -8.76 -4.39
CA GLY A 67 -5.16 -9.41 -4.69
C GLY A 67 -4.01 -8.99 -3.79
N PRO A 68 -2.89 -9.70 -3.87
CA PRO A 68 -1.69 -9.36 -3.14
C PRO A 68 -1.09 -8.04 -3.62
N MET A 69 -0.35 -7.40 -2.74
CA MET A 69 0.40 -6.19 -3.02
C MET A 69 1.86 -6.39 -2.68
N GLY A 70 2.73 -5.58 -3.30
CA GLY A 70 4.13 -5.43 -2.94
C GLY A 70 4.53 -3.96 -3.03
N MET A 71 5.59 -3.57 -2.34
CA MET A 71 6.08 -2.20 -2.32
C MET A 71 7.57 -2.15 -2.62
N LEU A 72 7.98 -1.14 -3.40
CA LEU A 72 9.37 -0.78 -3.62
C LEU A 72 9.74 0.43 -2.78
N ILE A 73 10.90 0.36 -2.15
CA ILE A 73 11.48 1.46 -1.38
C ILE A 73 12.96 1.63 -1.71
N ASN A 74 13.50 2.83 -1.50
CA ASN A 74 14.94 3.06 -1.62
C ASN A 74 15.46 4.10 -0.62
N GLY A 75 16.77 4.27 -0.57
CA GLY A 75 17.45 5.19 0.33
C GLY A 75 17.19 6.68 0.07
N TRP A 76 16.38 7.03 -0.94
CA TRP A 76 15.95 8.40 -1.23
C TRP A 76 14.52 8.69 -0.74
N ALA A 77 13.81 7.67 -0.28
CA ALA A 77 12.50 7.83 0.34
C ALA A 77 12.67 8.28 1.79
N GLY A 78 11.96 9.33 2.18
CA GLY A 78 12.06 9.90 3.51
C GLY A 78 10.82 10.68 3.93
N SER A 79 10.67 11.01 5.20
CA SER A 79 9.51 11.70 5.76
C SER A 79 8.22 10.92 5.51
N GLY A 80 7.25 11.43 4.76
CA GLY A 80 6.11 10.64 4.30
C GLY A 80 6.51 9.38 3.52
N GLY A 81 7.72 9.36 2.92
CA GLY A 81 8.35 8.22 2.30
C GLY A 81 8.94 7.20 3.29
N ASP A 82 9.10 7.53 4.57
CA ASP A 82 9.30 6.57 5.65
C ASP A 82 7.96 6.10 6.21
N GLY A 83 6.99 7.01 6.31
CA GLY A 83 5.69 6.74 6.91
C GLY A 83 4.83 5.76 6.10
N LEU A 84 4.85 5.86 4.77
CA LEU A 84 4.06 4.99 3.91
C LEU A 84 4.49 3.52 3.96
N PRO A 85 5.78 3.17 3.77
CA PRO A 85 6.21 1.77 3.87
C PRO A 85 6.12 1.23 5.30
N TRP A 86 6.31 2.08 6.31
CA TRP A 86 6.09 1.66 7.68
C TRP A 86 4.63 1.26 7.92
N ALA A 87 3.67 2.10 7.52
CA ALA A 87 2.25 1.80 7.65
C ALA A 87 1.84 0.58 6.81
N PHE A 88 2.40 0.42 5.60
CA PHE A 88 2.20 -0.75 4.75
C PHE A 88 2.60 -2.06 5.45
N ARG A 89 3.72 -2.04 6.20
CA ARG A 89 4.17 -3.17 7.02
C ARG A 89 3.23 -3.45 8.19
N GLU A 90 2.86 -2.43 8.97
CA GLU A 90 1.96 -2.58 10.11
C GLU A 90 0.59 -3.14 9.71
N MET A 91 0.13 -2.82 8.50
CA MET A 91 -1.11 -3.35 7.94
C MET A 91 -0.94 -4.76 7.33
N ASN A 92 0.26 -5.34 7.35
CA ASN A 92 0.57 -6.62 6.69
C ASN A 92 0.10 -6.66 5.24
N ALA A 93 0.28 -5.55 4.52
CA ALA A 93 -0.27 -5.36 3.18
C ALA A 93 0.48 -6.15 2.09
N GLY A 94 1.76 -6.48 2.33
CA GLY A 94 2.57 -7.27 1.42
C GLY A 94 4.07 -7.12 1.66
N PRO A 95 4.92 -7.78 0.85
CA PRO A 95 6.37 -7.66 0.93
C PRO A 95 6.86 -6.28 0.51
N ILE A 96 7.92 -5.84 1.17
CA ILE A 96 8.66 -4.62 0.88
C ILE A 96 10.04 -5.01 0.31
N VAL A 97 10.37 -4.48 -0.85
CA VAL A 97 11.60 -4.79 -1.58
C VAL A 97 12.40 -3.52 -1.84
N GLY A 98 13.71 -3.61 -1.83
CA GLY A 98 14.60 -2.51 -2.20
C GLY A 98 15.65 -2.19 -1.16
N GLU A 99 15.82 -0.91 -0.87
CA GLU A 99 16.80 -0.41 0.10
C GLU A 99 16.10 0.31 1.25
N ARG A 100 16.76 0.33 2.41
CA ARG A 100 16.26 1.01 3.60
C ARG A 100 16.02 2.51 3.33
N THR A 101 14.88 3.04 3.76
CA THR A 101 14.54 4.46 3.64
C THR A 101 15.43 5.36 4.53
N ILE A 102 15.35 6.67 4.35
CA ILE A 102 16.22 7.64 5.04
C ILE A 102 16.06 7.59 6.55
N GLY A 103 14.82 7.54 7.04
CA GLY A 103 14.52 7.54 8.46
C GLY A 103 14.35 8.94 9.08
N ILE A 104 13.80 9.88 8.33
CA ILE A 104 13.53 11.26 8.79
C ILE A 104 12.02 11.53 8.73
N LEU A 105 11.30 11.14 9.77
CA LEU A 105 9.84 11.24 9.83
C LEU A 105 9.33 12.36 10.75
N VAL A 106 10.20 12.94 11.56
CA VAL A 106 9.88 14.10 12.41
C VAL A 106 9.41 15.26 11.54
N GLY A 107 8.19 15.76 11.79
CA GLY A 107 7.61 16.88 11.05
C GLY A 107 8.28 18.21 11.41
N PRO A 108 8.71 19.03 10.41
CA PRO A 108 9.29 20.33 10.69
C PRO A 108 8.21 21.32 11.13
N ALA A 109 8.57 22.20 12.07
CA ALA A 109 7.81 23.40 12.36
C ALA A 109 8.06 24.45 11.27
N THR A 110 7.07 25.32 11.04
CA THR A 110 7.16 26.43 10.09
C THR A 110 7.41 27.76 10.81
N GLY A 111 7.92 28.76 10.08
CA GLY A 111 8.01 30.13 10.59
C GLY A 111 9.27 30.48 11.36
N HIS A 112 10.29 29.63 11.35
CA HIS A 112 11.58 29.89 12.03
C HIS A 112 12.58 30.55 11.06
N GLN A 113 12.43 31.87 10.87
CA GLN A 113 13.38 32.68 10.13
C GLN A 113 14.35 33.39 11.09
N LEU A 114 15.60 33.45 10.70
CA LEU A 114 16.63 34.20 11.41
C LEU A 114 16.58 35.69 11.00
N ILE A 115 17.19 36.55 11.81
CA ILE A 115 17.18 38.00 11.58
C ILE A 115 17.83 38.44 10.27
N ASP A 116 18.75 37.63 9.77
CA ASP A 116 19.47 37.82 8.49
C ASP A 116 18.73 37.25 7.28
N GLY A 117 17.51 36.72 7.47
CA GLY A 117 16.72 36.07 6.43
C GLY A 117 17.07 34.60 6.19
N GLY A 118 18.07 34.05 6.88
CA GLY A 118 18.34 32.63 6.92
C GLY A 118 17.22 31.87 7.61
N GLY A 119 17.30 30.53 7.58
CA GLY A 119 16.32 29.67 8.23
C GLY A 119 16.98 28.49 8.92
N ILE A 120 16.29 27.98 9.93
CA ILE A 120 16.65 26.72 10.59
C ILE A 120 15.44 25.79 10.62
N THR A 121 15.64 24.54 10.22
CA THR A 121 14.60 23.52 10.33
C THR A 121 14.55 23.02 11.78
N VAL A 122 13.40 23.18 12.42
CA VAL A 122 13.16 22.79 13.81
C VAL A 122 12.07 21.73 13.84
N PRO A 123 12.17 20.68 14.66
CA PRO A 123 11.11 19.70 14.81
C PRO A 123 9.85 20.35 15.41
N GLY A 124 8.69 20.13 14.79
CA GLY A 124 7.38 20.61 15.24
C GLY A 124 6.41 19.51 15.62
N ALA A 125 6.68 18.28 15.14
CA ALA A 125 5.86 17.11 15.44
C ALA A 125 6.73 15.86 15.49
N ARG A 126 6.39 14.94 16.36
CA ARG A 126 7.03 13.63 16.47
C ARG A 126 5.97 12.54 16.55
N LEU A 127 6.23 11.41 15.91
CA LEU A 127 5.33 10.27 15.91
C LEU A 127 5.67 9.29 17.05
N TYR A 128 4.67 8.54 17.44
CA TYR A 128 4.84 7.41 18.37
C TYR A 128 3.93 6.25 17.95
N TYR A 129 4.32 5.04 18.29
CA TYR A 129 3.60 3.82 17.99
C TYR A 129 2.37 3.65 18.88
N ASN A 130 1.43 2.83 18.46
CA ASN A 130 0.25 2.49 19.26
C ASN A 130 0.58 1.81 20.61
N ASN A 131 1.77 1.26 20.75
CA ASN A 131 2.28 0.71 22.01
C ASN A 131 2.86 1.77 22.99
N GLY A 132 2.80 3.06 22.61
CA GLY A 132 3.29 4.17 23.42
C GLY A 132 4.77 4.49 23.27
N ASN A 133 5.54 3.75 22.49
CA ASN A 133 6.95 4.03 22.21
C ASN A 133 7.11 5.08 21.13
N TRP A 134 8.16 5.88 21.23
CA TRP A 134 8.50 6.84 20.18
C TRP A 134 8.94 6.13 18.92
N PHE A 135 8.56 6.70 17.77
CA PHE A 135 9.06 6.26 16.47
C PHE A 135 10.60 6.41 16.43
N ASP A 136 11.27 5.41 15.85
CA ASP A 136 12.72 5.33 15.74
C ASP A 136 13.26 6.26 14.65
N GLU A 137 13.36 7.55 14.96
CA GLU A 137 13.95 8.55 14.07
C GLU A 137 15.42 8.22 13.78
N GLY A 138 15.86 8.44 12.55
CA GLY A 138 17.21 8.13 12.08
C GLY A 138 17.43 6.68 11.65
N VAL A 139 16.43 5.80 11.78
CA VAL A 139 16.57 4.37 11.46
C VAL A 139 16.05 4.02 10.07
N GLY A 140 14.91 4.57 9.68
CA GLY A 140 14.21 4.25 8.42
C GLY A 140 13.57 2.86 8.41
N VAL A 141 12.84 2.57 7.33
CA VAL A 141 12.17 1.30 7.12
C VAL A 141 13.07 0.36 6.34
N LYS A 142 13.41 -0.79 6.92
CA LYS A 142 14.17 -1.84 6.25
C LYS A 142 13.25 -2.62 5.30
N PRO A 143 13.69 -2.98 4.08
CA PRO A 143 12.93 -3.89 3.24
C PRO A 143 12.93 -5.32 3.81
N ASP A 144 11.94 -6.14 3.43
CA ASP A 144 11.91 -7.57 3.70
C ASP A 144 12.91 -8.30 2.80
N PHE A 145 13.09 -7.80 1.58
CA PHE A 145 14.06 -8.28 0.61
C PHE A 145 14.98 -7.12 0.20
N ALA A 146 16.19 -7.12 0.73
CA ALA A 146 17.20 -6.13 0.36
C ALA A 146 17.71 -6.39 -1.06
N VAL A 147 17.51 -5.44 -1.96
CA VAL A 147 17.96 -5.47 -3.35
C VAL A 147 18.52 -4.09 -3.70
N TRP A 148 19.77 -4.04 -4.12
CA TRP A 148 20.42 -2.81 -4.54
C TRP A 148 20.07 -2.45 -5.99
N ASP A 149 19.98 -1.14 -6.26
CA ASP A 149 19.97 -0.61 -7.61
C ASP A 149 21.38 -0.74 -8.21
N ASP A 150 21.63 -1.82 -8.94
CA ASP A 150 22.90 -1.99 -9.64
C ASP A 150 22.92 -1.12 -10.91
N PRO A 151 23.78 -0.07 -10.96
CA PRO A 151 23.86 0.81 -12.13
C PRO A 151 24.17 0.07 -13.43
N ASN A 152 24.93 -1.02 -13.37
CA ASN A 152 25.24 -1.81 -14.55
C ASN A 152 24.01 -2.52 -15.12
N LEU A 153 23.08 -2.95 -14.27
CA LEU A 153 21.84 -3.55 -14.70
C LEU A 153 20.85 -2.48 -15.21
N ILE A 154 20.77 -1.35 -14.52
CA ILE A 154 19.90 -0.23 -14.91
C ILE A 154 20.27 0.30 -16.30
N ILE A 155 21.55 0.48 -16.61
CA ILE A 155 22.03 0.89 -17.96
C ILE A 155 21.61 -0.13 -19.04
N GLN A 156 21.50 -1.40 -18.69
CA GLN A 156 21.01 -2.44 -19.59
C GLN A 156 19.46 -2.50 -19.69
N GLY A 157 18.76 -1.56 -19.05
CA GLY A 157 17.30 -1.51 -19.04
C GLY A 157 16.63 -2.52 -18.08
N ARG A 158 17.38 -3.07 -17.13
CA ARG A 158 16.89 -3.97 -16.10
C ARG A 158 16.67 -3.22 -14.79
N ASP A 159 15.64 -3.57 -14.06
CA ASP A 159 15.34 -3.08 -12.72
C ASP A 159 15.29 -4.27 -11.73
N PRO A 160 16.40 -4.58 -11.04
CA PRO A 160 16.46 -5.75 -10.16
C PRO A 160 15.49 -5.67 -8.98
N GLN A 161 15.17 -4.47 -8.50
CA GLN A 161 14.19 -4.27 -7.44
C GLN A 161 12.77 -4.57 -7.95
N MET A 162 12.42 -4.05 -9.13
CA MET A 162 11.13 -4.33 -9.78
C MET A 162 11.00 -5.82 -10.13
N GLU A 163 12.03 -6.43 -10.69
CA GLU A 163 12.05 -7.87 -10.98
C GLU A 163 11.76 -8.70 -9.71
N LYS A 164 12.37 -8.31 -8.59
CA LYS A 164 12.18 -9.01 -7.32
C LYS A 164 10.76 -8.83 -6.77
N VAL A 165 10.23 -7.61 -6.71
CA VAL A 165 8.88 -7.40 -6.17
C VAL A 165 7.81 -8.04 -7.05
N VAL A 166 7.97 -8.02 -8.38
CA VAL A 166 7.09 -8.74 -9.32
C VAL A 166 7.09 -10.22 -8.99
N LYS A 167 8.29 -10.82 -8.81
CA LYS A 167 8.40 -12.23 -8.42
C LYS A 167 7.65 -12.54 -7.14
N GLU A 168 7.82 -11.74 -6.09
CA GLU A 168 7.16 -11.95 -4.81
C GLU A 168 5.63 -11.85 -4.92
N VAL A 169 5.12 -10.84 -5.62
CA VAL A 169 3.68 -10.69 -5.85
C VAL A 169 3.13 -11.84 -6.69
N MET A 170 3.83 -12.29 -7.72
CA MET A 170 3.45 -13.45 -8.53
C MET A 170 3.44 -14.75 -7.73
N ASP A 171 4.37 -14.93 -6.79
CA ASP A 171 4.38 -16.09 -5.89
C ASP A 171 3.19 -16.04 -4.90
N LEU A 172 2.85 -14.85 -4.38
CA LEU A 172 1.66 -14.68 -3.55
C LEU A 172 0.36 -14.96 -4.30
N LEU A 173 0.28 -14.61 -5.58
CA LEU A 173 -0.91 -14.90 -6.42
C LEU A 173 -1.23 -16.40 -6.52
N LYS A 174 -0.23 -17.27 -6.39
CA LYS A 174 -0.44 -18.73 -6.39
C LYS A 174 -1.22 -19.22 -5.17
N THR A 175 -1.13 -18.52 -4.06
CA THR A 175 -1.75 -18.89 -2.77
C THR A 175 -2.91 -17.97 -2.38
N LYS A 176 -2.89 -16.73 -2.87
CA LYS A 176 -3.91 -15.70 -2.61
C LYS A 176 -4.33 -15.06 -3.94
N PRO A 177 -5.00 -15.81 -4.83
CA PRO A 177 -5.44 -15.23 -6.10
C PRO A 177 -6.41 -14.08 -5.83
N GLY A 178 -6.23 -12.97 -6.54
CA GLY A 178 -7.06 -11.77 -6.46
C GLY A 178 -8.46 -11.95 -7.06
N VAL A 179 -9.11 -13.06 -6.77
CA VAL A 179 -10.41 -13.44 -7.34
C VAL A 179 -11.50 -13.22 -6.30
N ALA A 180 -12.56 -12.55 -6.72
CA ALA A 180 -13.76 -12.42 -5.87
C ALA A 180 -14.32 -13.80 -5.49
N THR A 181 -14.77 -13.94 -4.26
CA THR A 181 -15.43 -15.17 -3.79
C THR A 181 -16.62 -15.50 -4.71
N PRO A 182 -16.68 -16.72 -5.26
CA PRO A 182 -17.80 -17.11 -6.11
C PRO A 182 -19.10 -17.12 -5.31
N PRO A 183 -20.25 -16.86 -5.93
CA PRO A 183 -21.52 -16.95 -5.25
C PRO A 183 -21.79 -18.39 -4.79
N PRO A 184 -22.48 -18.58 -3.67
CA PRO A 184 -22.89 -19.90 -3.22
C PRO A 184 -23.82 -20.57 -4.24
N ALA A 185 -23.95 -21.88 -4.14
CA ALA A 185 -24.89 -22.62 -4.96
C ALA A 185 -26.31 -22.05 -4.78
N LYS A 186 -27.09 -22.04 -5.87
CA LYS A 186 -28.47 -21.56 -5.83
C LYS A 186 -29.28 -22.38 -4.82
N GLU A 187 -30.04 -21.68 -4.01
CA GLU A 187 -30.95 -22.34 -3.07
C GLU A 187 -32.03 -23.14 -3.81
N ASP A 188 -32.33 -24.33 -3.30
CA ASP A 188 -33.50 -25.06 -3.74
C ASP A 188 -34.77 -24.39 -3.15
N ARG A 189 -35.47 -23.64 -3.99
CA ARG A 189 -36.71 -22.94 -3.62
C ARG A 189 -37.97 -23.72 -3.99
N THR A 190 -37.82 -25.00 -4.30
CA THR A 190 -38.98 -25.89 -4.41
C THR A 190 -39.59 -26.14 -3.02
N ALA A 191 -40.82 -26.64 -2.97
CA ALA A 191 -41.49 -26.97 -1.72
C ALA A 191 -40.66 -27.94 -0.83
N LYS A 192 -39.86 -28.84 -1.45
CA LYS A 192 -38.97 -29.76 -0.76
C LYS A 192 -37.77 -29.05 -0.13
N GLY A 193 -37.23 -28.02 -0.77
CA GLY A 193 -36.07 -27.23 -0.27
C GLY A 193 -36.48 -26.28 0.88
N LEU A 194 -37.66 -25.69 0.81
CA LEU A 194 -38.18 -24.80 1.86
C LEU A 194 -38.46 -25.52 3.17
N ASN A 195 -38.93 -26.76 3.11
CA ASN A 195 -39.22 -27.57 4.32
C ASN A 195 -37.94 -28.05 5.04
N LYS A 196 -36.78 -28.06 4.42
CA LYS A 196 -35.50 -28.40 5.07
C LYS A 196 -34.93 -27.30 5.95
N LYS A 197 -35.37 -26.05 5.80
CA LYS A 197 -34.88 -24.91 6.63
C LYS A 197 -35.64 -24.74 7.95
N ASN A 198 -36.72 -25.46 8.18
CA ASN A 198 -37.58 -25.33 9.37
C ASN A 198 -37.40 -26.49 10.37
N ASN A 199 -36.38 -27.33 10.20
CA ASN A 199 -35.93 -28.36 11.12
C ASN A 199 -34.45 -28.03 11.48
#